data_44c19b67e055461863faf2dbc81bd5c3
#
_entry.id   44c19b67e055461863faf2dbc81bd5c3
#
_cell.length_a   1.000
_cell.length_b   1.000
_cell.length_c   1.000
_cell.angle_alpha   90.00
_cell.angle_beta   90.00
_cell.angle_gamma   90.00
#
_symmetry.space_group_name_H-M   'P 1'
#
loop_
_entity.id
_entity.type
_entity.pdbx_description
1 polymer ?
#
loop_
_entity_poly.entity_id
_entity_poly.type
_entity_poly.pdbx_seq_one_letter_code
_entity_poly.pdbx_strand_id
1 'polypeptide(L)'
;SDMQSGFKDLGRPWDMAKGFDRSAPMSEIHTADSVGHFSSGSVTLAVNDEVRQKGDVNQLIWNVEETISYLSGLIELHPGDLIMTGTPTGVSAVVKGDHLVGHVDRLTDLNITID
;
A
#
# COMPACT_ATOMS: atom_id res chain seq x y z
N SER A 1 -10.21 -6.48 -4.14
CA SER A 1 -11.49 -5.80 -4.03
C SER A 1 -12.48 -6.32 -5.08
N ASP A 2 -13.77 -6.19 -4.82
CA ASP A 2 -14.82 -6.69 -5.71
C ASP A 2 -14.74 -6.01 -7.08
N MET A 3 -14.53 -4.71 -7.11
CA MET A 3 -14.39 -3.95 -8.36
C MET A 3 -13.19 -4.43 -9.17
N GLN A 4 -12.06 -4.68 -8.53
CA GLN A 4 -10.86 -5.17 -9.19
C GLN A 4 -11.08 -6.56 -9.78
N SER A 5 -11.70 -7.47 -9.04
CA SER A 5 -12.04 -8.81 -9.52
C SER A 5 -12.98 -8.76 -10.70
N GLY A 6 -14.03 -7.92 -10.66
CA GLY A 6 -14.97 -7.75 -11.75
C GLY A 6 -14.31 -7.27 -13.04
N PHE A 7 -13.41 -6.27 -12.96
CA PHE A 7 -12.68 -5.78 -14.12
C PHE A 7 -11.71 -6.83 -14.67
N LYS A 8 -11.08 -7.60 -13.81
CA LYS A 8 -10.20 -8.70 -14.20
C LYS A 8 -10.97 -9.76 -14.99
N ASP A 9 -12.13 -10.18 -14.48
CA ASP A 9 -12.98 -11.20 -15.11
C ASP A 9 -13.49 -10.75 -16.46
N LEU A 10 -13.79 -9.46 -16.62
CA LEU A 10 -14.27 -8.87 -17.87
C LEU A 10 -13.14 -8.43 -18.80
N GLY A 11 -11.88 -8.59 -18.41
CA GLY A 11 -10.73 -8.15 -19.20
C GLY A 11 -10.62 -6.63 -19.36
N ARG A 12 -11.20 -5.87 -18.45
CA ARG A 12 -11.17 -4.40 -18.48
C ARG A 12 -9.89 -3.86 -17.86
N PRO A 13 -9.51 -2.58 -18.20
CA PRO A 13 -8.29 -1.97 -17.64
C PRO A 13 -8.30 -1.92 -16.11
N TRP A 14 -7.15 -2.20 -15.51
CA TRP A 14 -6.96 -2.17 -14.07
C TRP A 14 -7.09 -0.78 -13.45
N ASP A 15 -6.90 0.29 -14.23
CA ASP A 15 -6.95 1.66 -13.74
C ASP A 15 -8.27 1.97 -13.03
N MET A 16 -9.39 1.56 -13.62
CA MET A 16 -10.72 1.78 -13.04
C MET A 16 -10.94 0.96 -11.77
N ALA A 17 -10.30 -0.21 -11.66
CA ALA A 17 -10.40 -1.05 -10.46
C ALA A 17 -9.54 -0.54 -9.30
N LYS A 18 -8.55 0.29 -9.57
CA LYS A 18 -7.62 0.81 -8.56
C LYS A 18 -7.79 2.29 -8.28
N GLY A 19 -8.21 3.08 -9.26
CA GLY A 19 -8.34 4.52 -9.18
C GLY A 19 -9.76 5.00 -8.90
N PHE A 20 -10.36 4.57 -7.79
CA PHE A 20 -11.70 5.02 -7.37
C PHE A 20 -11.62 5.83 -6.06
N ASP A 21 -12.68 6.55 -5.75
CA ASP A 21 -12.73 7.40 -4.56
C ASP A 21 -12.40 6.61 -3.28
N ARG A 22 -11.57 7.20 -2.42
CA ARG A 22 -11.13 6.61 -1.16
C ARG A 22 -10.38 5.29 -1.32
N SER A 23 -9.76 5.07 -2.49
CA SER A 23 -9.03 3.81 -2.77
C SER A 23 -7.64 3.76 -2.14
N ALA A 24 -7.11 4.88 -1.68
CA ALA A 24 -5.76 4.98 -1.11
C ALA A 24 -5.76 5.76 0.21
N PRO A 25 -6.31 5.19 1.28
CA PRO A 25 -6.23 5.81 2.59
C PRO A 25 -4.78 5.86 3.07
N MET A 26 -4.43 6.92 3.80
CA MET A 26 -3.07 7.15 4.27
C MET A 26 -3.06 7.53 5.75
N SER A 27 -2.03 7.07 6.47
CA SER A 27 -1.73 7.56 7.81
C SER A 27 -0.85 8.80 7.73
N GLU A 28 -0.36 9.27 8.89
CA GLU A 28 0.58 10.38 8.98
C GLU A 28 1.82 10.15 8.13
N ILE A 29 2.25 11.18 7.41
CA ILE A 29 3.50 11.15 6.65
C ILE A 29 4.66 11.50 7.58
N HIS A 30 5.69 10.66 7.58
CA HIS A 30 6.92 10.90 8.31
C HIS A 30 8.03 11.31 7.36
N THR A 31 8.83 12.29 7.77
CA THR A 31 10.01 12.67 6.99
C THR A 31 11.14 11.66 7.18
N ALA A 32 11.98 11.50 6.17
CA ALA A 32 13.17 10.66 6.29
C ALA A 32 14.12 11.14 7.40
N ASP A 33 14.16 12.45 7.68
CA ASP A 33 14.95 13.01 8.78
C ASP A 33 14.47 12.51 10.15
N SER A 34 13.18 12.26 10.29
CA SER A 34 12.56 11.82 11.53
C SER A 34 12.70 10.32 11.78
N VAL A 35 12.47 9.48 10.76
CA VAL A 35 12.44 8.01 10.90
C VAL A 35 13.65 7.33 10.28
N GLY A 36 14.44 8.05 9.50
CA GLY A 36 15.57 7.51 8.74
C GLY A 36 15.13 6.81 7.45
N HIS A 37 16.12 6.47 6.64
CA HIS A 37 15.91 5.59 5.50
C HIS A 37 16.09 4.16 5.98
N PHE A 38 15.07 3.34 5.84
CA PHE A 38 15.12 1.95 6.27
C PHE A 38 14.80 1.01 5.12
N SER A 39 15.50 -0.11 5.04
CA SER A 39 15.36 -1.13 4.01
C SER A 39 14.88 -2.47 4.56
N SER A 40 14.56 -2.52 5.84
CA SER A 40 13.99 -3.69 6.51
C SER A 40 12.97 -3.23 7.54
N GLY A 41 12.04 -4.08 7.89
CA GLY A 41 11.01 -3.80 8.86
C GLY A 41 9.74 -4.55 8.52
N SER A 42 8.97 -4.87 9.53
CA SER A 42 7.72 -5.63 9.40
C SER A 42 6.65 -4.78 8.73
N VAL A 43 5.92 -5.39 7.80
CA VAL A 43 4.72 -4.82 7.17
C VAL A 43 3.59 -5.80 7.40
N THR A 44 2.52 -5.36 8.07
CA THR A 44 1.37 -6.22 8.36
C THR A 44 0.06 -5.51 8.07
N LEU A 45 -0.95 -6.30 7.72
CA LEU A 45 -2.33 -5.86 7.67
C LEU A 45 -3.18 -6.84 8.47
N ALA A 46 -3.85 -6.33 9.49
CA ALA A 46 -4.81 -7.09 10.25
C ALA A 46 -6.24 -6.66 9.90
N VAL A 47 -7.14 -7.60 9.83
CA VAL A 47 -8.57 -7.37 9.64
C VAL A 47 -9.29 -7.97 10.84
N ASN A 48 -10.01 -7.13 11.61
CA ASN A 48 -10.67 -7.53 12.83
C ASN A 48 -9.73 -8.30 13.78
N ASP A 49 -8.52 -7.73 13.99
CA ASP A 49 -7.47 -8.28 14.86
C ASP A 49 -6.80 -9.57 14.34
N GLU A 50 -7.15 -10.02 13.14
CA GLU A 50 -6.51 -11.19 12.51
C GLU A 50 -5.53 -10.73 11.43
N VAL A 51 -4.25 -11.09 11.57
CA VAL A 51 -3.23 -10.75 10.56
C VAL A 51 -3.51 -11.54 9.29
N ARG A 52 -3.76 -10.83 8.19
CA ARG A 52 -4.02 -11.41 6.86
C ARG A 52 -2.86 -11.25 5.90
N GLN A 53 -2.09 -10.18 6.05
CA GLN A 53 -0.90 -9.95 5.24
C GLN A 53 0.27 -9.69 6.16
N LYS A 54 1.41 -10.31 5.86
CA LYS A 54 2.65 -10.12 6.59
C LYS A 54 3.83 -10.20 5.63
N GLY A 55 4.72 -9.24 5.74
CA GLY A 55 5.92 -9.20 4.94
C GLY A 55 6.97 -8.33 5.60
N ASP A 56 8.03 -8.07 4.86
CA ASP A 56 9.11 -7.20 5.30
C ASP A 56 9.47 -6.25 4.17
N VAL A 57 9.87 -5.04 4.50
CA VAL A 57 10.30 -4.03 3.53
C VAL A 57 11.43 -4.57 2.65
N ASN A 58 12.28 -5.46 3.18
CA ASN A 58 13.38 -6.07 2.43
C ASN A 58 12.92 -7.06 1.34
N GLN A 59 11.64 -7.40 1.28
CA GLN A 59 11.08 -8.29 0.27
C GLN A 59 10.70 -7.57 -1.03
N LEU A 60 10.85 -6.24 -1.08
CA LEU A 60 10.68 -5.49 -2.33
C LEU A 60 11.70 -5.98 -3.35
N ILE A 61 11.23 -6.30 -4.55
CA ILE A 61 12.12 -6.70 -5.67
C ILE A 61 13.05 -5.54 -6.01
N TRP A 62 12.51 -4.34 -6.09
CA TRP A 62 13.26 -3.09 -6.23
C TRP A 62 13.11 -2.32 -4.93
N ASN A 63 14.21 -1.85 -4.36
CA ASN A 63 14.15 -0.99 -3.18
C ASN A 63 13.58 0.39 -3.56
N VAL A 64 13.34 1.22 -2.55
CA VAL A 64 12.69 2.53 -2.74
C VAL A 64 13.54 3.42 -3.66
N GLU A 65 14.85 3.45 -3.46
CA GLU A 65 15.77 4.28 -4.24
C GLU A 65 15.79 3.85 -5.70
N GLU A 66 15.83 2.57 -5.96
CA GLU A 66 15.79 2.01 -7.33
C GLU A 66 14.47 2.35 -8.03
N THR A 67 13.36 2.24 -7.29
CA THR A 67 12.02 2.56 -7.81
C THR A 67 11.93 4.04 -8.20
N ILE A 68 12.39 4.93 -7.34
CA ILE A 68 12.39 6.38 -7.60
C ILE A 68 13.26 6.69 -8.80
N SER A 69 14.46 6.12 -8.87
CA SER A 69 15.41 6.33 -9.97
C SER A 69 14.80 5.89 -11.30
N TYR A 70 14.19 4.72 -11.34
CA TYR A 70 13.56 4.21 -12.55
C TYR A 70 12.39 5.10 -13.00
N LEU A 71 11.47 5.41 -12.08
CA LEU A 71 10.30 6.24 -12.39
C LEU A 71 10.68 7.63 -12.86
N SER A 72 11.69 8.25 -12.25
CA SER A 72 12.13 9.60 -12.63
C SER A 72 12.70 9.65 -14.05
N GLY A 73 13.16 8.52 -14.59
CA GLY A 73 13.59 8.41 -15.98
C GLY A 73 12.42 8.30 -16.97
N LEU A 74 11.23 7.94 -16.50
CA LEU A 74 10.04 7.77 -17.33
C LEU A 74 9.08 8.94 -17.25
N ILE A 75 8.93 9.51 -16.07
CA ILE A 75 7.99 10.61 -15.77
C ILE A 75 8.67 11.62 -14.87
N GLU A 76 8.17 12.86 -14.90
CA GLU A 76 8.63 13.89 -13.98
C GLU A 76 7.98 13.68 -12.61
N LEU A 77 8.81 13.54 -11.57
CA LEU A 77 8.36 13.42 -10.19
C LEU A 77 8.38 14.78 -9.49
N HIS A 78 7.35 15.08 -8.71
CA HIS A 78 7.19 16.35 -8.01
C HIS A 78 7.05 16.11 -6.50
N PRO A 79 7.39 17.12 -5.67
CA PRO A 79 7.08 17.07 -4.24
C PRO A 79 5.59 16.82 -4.03
N GLY A 80 5.26 15.90 -3.12
CA GLY A 80 3.88 15.51 -2.85
C GLY A 80 3.40 14.29 -3.64
N ASP A 81 4.16 13.83 -4.63
CA ASP A 81 3.81 12.60 -5.35
C ASP A 81 3.89 11.39 -4.42
N LEU A 82 2.95 10.47 -4.62
CA LEU A 82 2.88 9.22 -3.87
C LEU A 82 3.26 8.06 -4.77
N ILE A 83 4.09 7.17 -4.26
CA ILE A 83 4.50 5.96 -4.97
C ILE A 83 3.99 4.75 -4.18
N MET A 84 3.14 3.96 -4.82
CA MET A 84 2.63 2.72 -4.24
C MET A 84 3.59 1.59 -4.59
N THR A 85 4.26 1.04 -3.58
CA THR A 85 5.34 0.06 -3.77
C THR A 85 4.87 -1.39 -3.78
N GLY A 86 3.56 -1.60 -3.73
CA GLY A 86 2.98 -2.94 -3.77
C GLY A 86 2.57 -3.44 -2.38
N THR A 87 2.13 -4.68 -2.34
CA THR A 87 1.58 -5.29 -1.13
C THR A 87 2.08 -6.73 -0.96
N PRO A 88 2.26 -7.20 0.27
CA PRO A 88 2.57 -8.61 0.53
C PRO A 88 1.46 -9.55 0.07
N THR A 89 1.75 -10.84 0.01
CA THR A 89 0.74 -11.88 -0.25
C THR A 89 -0.36 -11.85 0.81
N GLY A 90 -1.53 -12.38 0.47
CA GLY A 90 -2.66 -12.46 1.40
C GLY A 90 -3.78 -11.47 1.11
N VAL A 91 -3.78 -10.87 -0.08
CA VAL A 91 -4.88 -10.00 -0.52
C VAL A 91 -6.19 -10.79 -0.50
N SER A 92 -7.18 -10.25 0.18
CA SER A 92 -8.49 -10.88 0.32
C SER A 92 -9.59 -9.82 0.39
N ALA A 93 -10.83 -10.27 0.21
CA ALA A 93 -11.97 -9.38 0.28
C ALA A 93 -12.25 -8.93 1.72
N VAL A 94 -12.76 -7.72 1.84
CA VAL A 94 -13.28 -7.16 3.08
C VAL A 94 -14.72 -6.76 2.89
N VAL A 95 -15.48 -6.69 3.97
CA VAL A 95 -16.90 -6.33 3.94
C VAL A 95 -17.17 -5.13 4.83
N LYS A 96 -18.33 -4.51 4.64
CA LYS A 96 -18.76 -3.39 5.45
C LYS A 96 -18.69 -3.72 6.94
N GLY A 97 -18.11 -2.82 7.71
CA GLY A 97 -17.92 -2.95 9.15
C GLY A 97 -16.57 -3.55 9.55
N ASP A 98 -15.82 -4.11 8.61
CA ASP A 98 -14.48 -4.62 8.92
C ASP A 98 -13.56 -3.49 9.36
N HIS A 99 -12.76 -3.75 10.38
CA HIS A 99 -11.74 -2.85 10.88
C HIS A 99 -10.36 -3.35 10.46
N LEU A 100 -9.63 -2.50 9.74
CA LEU A 100 -8.30 -2.82 9.24
C LEU A 100 -7.25 -2.01 9.98
N VAL A 101 -6.14 -2.64 10.31
CA VAL A 101 -4.96 -1.98 10.87
C VAL A 101 -3.76 -2.32 10.00
N GLY A 102 -3.24 -1.30 9.32
CA GLY A 102 -1.99 -1.39 8.57
C GLY A 102 -0.83 -0.93 9.46
N HIS A 103 0.22 -1.72 9.51
CA HIS A 103 1.41 -1.44 10.31
C HIS A 103 2.67 -1.59 9.46
N VAL A 104 3.55 -0.61 9.57
CA VAL A 104 4.92 -0.68 9.07
C VAL A 104 5.83 -0.21 10.21
N ASP A 105 6.85 -0.97 10.52
CA ASP A 105 7.81 -0.60 11.56
C ASP A 105 8.32 0.83 11.35
N ARG A 106 8.44 1.60 12.45
CA ARG A 106 8.86 3.01 12.50
C ARG A 106 7.83 4.03 12.02
N LEU A 107 6.71 3.59 11.45
CA LEU A 107 5.66 4.48 10.94
C LEU A 107 4.40 4.39 11.78
N THR A 108 3.56 5.40 11.68
CA THR A 108 2.26 5.43 12.36
C THR A 108 1.31 4.41 11.72
N ASP A 109 0.63 3.63 12.55
CA ASP A 109 -0.35 2.67 12.07
C ASP A 109 -1.51 3.37 11.34
N LEU A 110 -2.04 2.70 10.34
CA LEU A 110 -3.22 3.13 9.61
C LEU A 110 -4.43 2.33 10.07
N ASN A 111 -5.42 3.02 10.61
CA ASN A 111 -6.67 2.41 11.07
C ASN A 111 -7.81 2.79 10.14
N ILE A 112 -8.51 1.81 9.61
CA ILE A 112 -9.60 2.02 8.66
C ILE A 112 -10.79 1.16 9.05
N THR A 113 -11.99 1.71 8.89
CA THR A 113 -13.23 0.93 8.96
C THR A 113 -13.90 1.00 7.60
N ILE A 114 -14.34 -0.15 7.10
CA ILE A 114 -15.02 -0.25 5.81
C ILE A 114 -16.46 0.22 5.96
N ASP A 115 -16.83 1.22 5.18
CA ASP A 115 -18.18 1.77 5.15
C ASP A 115 -19.14 0.93 4.30
#